data_64a6bd4da472113ae46ff56332587bda
#
_entry.id   64a6bd4da472113ae46ff56332587bda
#
_cell.length_a   1.000
_cell.length_b   1.000
_cell.length_c   1.000
_cell.angle_alpha   90.00
_cell.angle_beta   90.00
_cell.angle_gamma   90.00
#
_symmetry.space_group_name_H-M   'P 1'
#
loop_
_entity.id
_entity.type
_entity.pdbx_description
1 polymer ?
#
loop_
_entity_poly.entity_id
_entity_poly.type
_entity_poly.pdbx_seq_one_letter_code
_entity_poly.pdbx_strand_id
1 'polypeptide(L)'
;VASLGVEDGITTMFAEVAPGADFATSKDPRRRARPTRIDSRHVLASSAIPLIFPAREIDGRYFCDGGLRFNTPIAPAIRCGAERLVIISLRSEAKPDAESRELALQAYPNPVFLIGKILDALLLDPVNYDLQVLDRFNRMISTLEEVLGDKEMERVQGVIRESRGAPYQKVERLVFHPSEDIGRMAAARAHELRLTHISPHIFSGDLTLEPGFQADLLSFVLFDGEFATRLVALGRKDAHSKAEAIHRFFDV
;
A
#
# COMPACT_ATOMS: atom_id res chain seq x y z
N VAL A 1 11.38 3.17 -1.08
CA VAL A 1 11.00 1.77 -0.83
C VAL A 1 10.95 1.55 0.68
N ALA A 2 9.85 0.99 1.20
CA ALA A 2 9.69 0.72 2.63
C ALA A 2 9.89 -0.77 2.93
N SER A 3 10.67 -1.10 3.95
CA SER A 3 10.85 -2.49 4.41
C SER A 3 10.93 -2.53 5.93
N LEU A 4 10.54 -3.66 6.52
CA LEU A 4 10.59 -3.88 7.97
C LEU A 4 11.81 -4.72 8.32
N GLY A 5 12.68 -4.22 9.19
CA GLY A 5 13.82 -4.98 9.73
C GLY A 5 13.32 -6.14 10.60
N VAL A 6 13.77 -7.36 10.29
CA VAL A 6 13.33 -8.57 11.00
C VAL A 6 13.86 -8.60 12.44
N GLU A 7 15.11 -8.14 12.63
CA GLU A 7 15.78 -8.20 13.91
C GLU A 7 15.28 -7.16 14.92
N ASP A 8 14.96 -5.95 14.45
CA ASP A 8 14.63 -4.81 15.33
C ASP A 8 13.21 -4.29 15.20
N GLY A 9 12.46 -4.79 14.21
CA GLY A 9 11.12 -4.33 13.90
C GLY A 9 11.04 -2.86 13.48
N ILE A 10 12.16 -2.25 13.07
CA ILE A 10 12.20 -0.85 12.62
C ILE A 10 11.84 -0.79 11.14
N THR A 11 10.90 0.08 10.79
CA THR A 11 10.59 0.38 9.39
C THR A 11 11.69 1.24 8.78
N THR A 12 12.36 0.71 7.77
CA THR A 12 13.41 1.40 7.04
C THR A 12 12.88 1.89 5.69
N MET A 13 12.98 3.19 5.47
CA MET A 13 12.71 3.83 4.18
C MET A 13 14.01 3.93 3.42
N PHE A 14 14.21 3.06 2.45
CA PHE A 14 15.28 3.18 1.47
C PHE A 14 14.87 4.21 0.41
N ALA A 15 15.71 5.21 0.20
CA ALA A 15 15.42 6.28 -0.74
C ALA A 15 16.65 6.61 -1.59
N GLU A 16 16.46 6.65 -2.89
CA GLU A 16 17.42 7.25 -3.82
C GLU A 16 17.05 8.71 -3.99
N VAL A 17 17.93 9.58 -3.51
CA VAL A 17 17.67 11.02 -3.40
C VAL A 17 18.63 11.76 -4.34
N ALA A 18 18.12 12.72 -5.08
CA ALA A 18 18.96 13.55 -5.94
C ALA A 18 20.00 14.32 -5.11
N PRO A 19 21.21 14.58 -5.67
CA PRO A 19 22.21 15.39 -4.98
C PRO A 19 21.65 16.76 -4.57
N GLY A 20 21.78 17.10 -3.29
CA GLY A 20 21.30 18.37 -2.73
C GLY A 20 19.82 18.42 -2.37
N ALA A 21 19.07 17.35 -2.56
CA ALA A 21 17.70 17.27 -2.08
C ALA A 21 17.67 16.87 -0.61
N ASP A 22 16.85 17.56 0.18
CA ASP A 22 16.62 17.19 1.58
C ASP A 22 15.69 15.98 1.67
N PHE A 23 16.16 14.98 2.40
CA PHE A 23 15.33 13.84 2.78
C PHE A 23 15.08 13.89 4.29
N ALA A 24 13.99 14.54 4.68
CA ALA A 24 13.64 14.70 6.08
C ALA A 24 13.36 13.35 6.75
N THR A 25 14.19 12.98 7.71
CA THR A 25 14.03 11.77 8.51
C THR A 25 12.86 11.91 9.47
N SER A 26 12.17 10.80 9.75
CA SER A 26 11.13 10.77 10.79
C SER A 26 11.75 10.90 12.17
N LYS A 27 11.12 11.66 13.07
CA LYS A 27 11.48 11.69 14.50
C LYS A 27 10.94 10.46 15.27
N ASP A 28 10.12 9.60 14.64
CA ASP A 28 9.64 8.35 15.24
C ASP A 28 10.81 7.35 15.35
N PRO A 29 11.17 6.89 16.56
CA PRO A 29 12.29 5.97 16.75
C PRO A 29 12.07 4.61 16.09
N ARG A 30 10.84 4.26 15.73
CA ARG A 30 10.49 3.03 15.01
C ARG A 30 10.65 3.16 13.49
N ARG A 31 11.14 4.29 13.01
CA ARG A 31 11.30 4.62 11.60
C ARG A 31 12.71 5.12 11.34
N ARG A 32 13.32 4.59 10.31
CA ARG A 32 14.67 4.98 9.86
C ARG A 32 14.62 5.34 8.39
N ALA A 33 15.24 6.44 8.01
CA ALA A 33 15.51 6.76 6.61
C ALA A 33 16.95 6.34 6.27
N ARG A 34 17.11 5.71 5.12
CA ARG A 34 18.40 5.25 4.64
C ARG A 34 18.56 5.67 3.18
N PRO A 35 19.26 6.77 2.91
CA PRO A 35 19.64 7.13 1.55
C PRO A 35 20.50 6.03 0.94
N THR A 36 20.12 5.53 -0.21
CA THR A 36 20.86 4.49 -0.92
C THR A 36 20.39 4.40 -2.37
N ARG A 37 21.23 3.86 -3.23
CA ARG A 37 20.81 3.50 -4.58
C ARG A 37 19.84 2.30 -4.49
N ILE A 38 18.68 2.44 -5.09
CA ILE A 38 17.64 1.40 -5.09
C ILE A 38 17.98 0.35 -6.15
N ASP A 39 17.95 -0.92 -5.75
CA ASP A 39 18.09 -2.07 -6.63
C ASP A 39 16.99 -3.11 -6.39
N SER A 40 17.03 -4.22 -7.11
CA SER A 40 16.04 -5.28 -7.03
C SER A 40 15.93 -5.91 -5.63
N ARG A 41 16.99 -5.93 -4.83
CA ARG A 41 16.98 -6.47 -3.46
C ARG A 41 16.06 -5.65 -2.57
N HIS A 42 16.07 -4.32 -2.71
CA HIS A 42 15.20 -3.41 -1.96
C HIS A 42 13.73 -3.60 -2.34
N VAL A 43 13.45 -3.78 -3.64
CA VAL A 43 12.08 -4.03 -4.13
C VAL A 43 11.58 -5.38 -3.64
N LEU A 44 12.40 -6.42 -3.75
CA LEU A 44 12.06 -7.76 -3.27
C LEU A 44 11.88 -7.81 -1.74
N ALA A 45 12.66 -7.04 -0.97
CA ALA A 45 12.48 -6.93 0.46
C ALA A 45 11.16 -6.25 0.81
N SER A 46 10.79 -5.18 0.09
CA SER A 46 9.56 -4.45 0.29
C SER A 46 8.29 -5.25 -0.03
N SER A 47 8.39 -6.28 -0.84
CA SER A 47 7.30 -7.18 -1.23
C SER A 47 7.40 -8.58 -0.59
N ALA A 48 8.36 -8.79 0.32
CA ALA A 48 8.54 -10.07 1.01
C ALA A 48 7.54 -10.20 2.17
N ILE A 49 6.27 -10.49 1.87
CA ILE A 49 5.21 -10.68 2.86
C ILE A 49 5.62 -11.82 3.80
N PRO A 50 5.72 -11.56 5.12
CA PRO A 50 6.06 -12.60 6.10
C PRO A 50 5.13 -13.80 6.01
N LEU A 51 5.66 -14.98 6.27
CA LEU A 51 5.01 -16.28 6.16
C LEU A 51 4.82 -16.76 4.71
N ILE A 52 4.78 -15.87 3.73
CA ILE A 52 4.58 -16.22 2.30
C ILE A 52 5.93 -16.22 1.58
N PHE A 53 6.75 -15.19 1.79
CA PHE A 53 8.04 -15.03 1.13
C PHE A 53 9.18 -14.95 2.12
N PRO A 54 10.37 -15.48 1.77
CA PRO A 54 11.54 -15.35 2.62
C PRO A 54 11.99 -13.89 2.70
N ALA A 55 12.38 -13.46 3.91
CA ALA A 55 13.02 -12.17 4.11
C ALA A 55 14.28 -12.03 3.23
N ARG A 56 14.61 -10.80 2.84
CA ARG A 56 15.74 -10.48 1.96
C ARG A 56 16.86 -9.81 2.74
N GLU A 57 18.07 -10.28 2.51
CA GLU A 57 19.26 -9.69 3.10
C GLU A 57 19.69 -8.44 2.32
N ILE A 58 19.89 -7.35 3.05
CA ILE A 58 20.47 -6.09 2.54
C ILE A 58 21.52 -5.65 3.56
N ASP A 59 22.78 -5.64 3.13
CA ASP A 59 23.94 -5.23 3.93
C ASP A 59 24.02 -5.93 5.30
N GLY A 60 23.91 -7.26 5.31
CA GLY A 60 24.01 -8.10 6.49
C GLY A 60 22.82 -8.08 7.44
N ARG A 61 21.68 -7.52 7.03
CA ARG A 61 20.44 -7.46 7.80
C ARG A 61 19.27 -7.99 6.98
N TYR A 62 18.34 -8.66 7.65
CA TYR A 62 17.14 -9.20 7.00
C TYR A 62 15.98 -8.24 7.04
N PHE A 63 15.32 -8.10 5.90
CA PHE A 63 14.15 -7.25 5.71
C PHE A 63 12.98 -8.02 5.11
N CYS A 64 11.77 -7.68 5.54
CA CYS A 64 10.53 -8.17 4.99
C CYS A 64 9.62 -7.00 4.61
N ASP A 65 8.41 -7.29 4.15
CA ASP A 65 7.45 -6.31 3.63
C ASP A 65 7.20 -5.18 4.65
N GLY A 66 7.43 -3.96 4.18
CA GLY A 66 7.17 -2.75 4.95
C GLY A 66 5.67 -2.43 5.10
N GLY A 67 4.82 -3.02 4.26
CA GLY A 67 3.37 -2.85 4.27
C GLY A 67 2.70 -3.21 5.59
N LEU A 68 3.31 -4.09 6.39
CA LEU A 68 2.85 -4.39 7.75
C LEU A 68 2.74 -3.16 8.67
N ARG A 69 3.48 -2.10 8.39
CA ARG A 69 3.46 -0.84 9.14
C ARG A 69 3.30 0.40 8.28
N PHE A 70 3.61 0.30 7.01
CA PHE A 70 3.62 1.39 6.05
C PHE A 70 3.14 0.91 4.69
N ASN A 71 1.87 0.60 4.60
CA ASN A 71 1.32 0.11 3.35
C ASN A 71 1.34 1.18 2.25
N THR A 72 0.95 2.40 2.60
CA THR A 72 1.03 3.53 1.68
C THR A 72 1.95 4.60 2.27
N PRO A 73 3.16 4.81 1.72
CA PRO A 73 4.13 5.73 2.29
C PRO A 73 3.80 7.22 1.99
N ILE A 74 2.58 7.66 2.28
CA ILE A 74 2.10 9.04 2.08
C ILE A 74 2.94 10.02 2.91
N ALA A 75 3.13 9.74 4.20
CA ALA A 75 3.87 10.62 5.08
C ALA A 75 5.36 10.80 4.69
N PRO A 76 6.11 9.79 4.24
CA PRO A 76 7.42 9.99 3.63
C PRO A 76 7.39 10.84 2.36
N ALA A 77 6.44 10.63 1.46
CA ALA A 77 6.32 11.43 0.23
C ALA A 77 6.10 12.92 0.54
N ILE A 78 5.20 13.22 1.48
CA ILE A 78 4.95 14.60 1.94
C ILE A 78 6.23 15.21 2.56
N ARG A 79 7.00 14.44 3.34
CA ARG A 79 8.27 14.91 3.90
C ARG A 79 9.35 15.17 2.85
N CYS A 80 9.27 14.49 1.72
CA CYS A 80 10.11 14.77 0.56
C CYS A 80 9.63 15.96 -0.28
N GLY A 81 8.59 16.68 0.18
CA GLY A 81 8.07 17.87 -0.49
C GLY A 81 7.04 17.59 -1.59
N ALA A 82 6.43 16.40 -1.61
CA ALA A 82 5.39 16.10 -2.58
C ALA A 82 4.15 16.97 -2.35
N GLU A 83 3.75 17.73 -3.36
CA GLU A 83 2.54 18.56 -3.39
C GLU A 83 1.38 17.82 -4.05
N ARG A 84 1.68 16.87 -4.92
CA ARG A 84 0.71 16.03 -5.63
C ARG A 84 1.05 14.56 -5.48
N LEU A 85 0.05 13.72 -5.19
CA LEU A 85 0.21 12.28 -5.00
C LEU A 85 -0.73 11.50 -5.90
N VAL A 86 -0.16 10.60 -6.71
CA VAL A 86 -0.93 9.54 -7.36
C VAL A 86 -0.85 8.30 -6.47
N ILE A 87 -2.01 7.81 -6.05
CA ILE A 87 -2.13 6.67 -5.14
C ILE A 87 -2.86 5.55 -5.86
N ILE A 88 -2.25 4.38 -5.93
CA ILE A 88 -2.84 3.19 -6.53
C ILE A 88 -3.15 2.22 -5.40
N SER A 89 -4.44 2.04 -5.12
CA SER A 89 -4.95 1.05 -4.17
C SER A 89 -5.19 -0.28 -4.86
N LEU A 90 -4.96 -1.37 -4.18
CA LEU A 90 -5.32 -2.72 -4.65
C LEU A 90 -6.72 -3.15 -4.20
N ARG A 91 -7.36 -2.38 -3.31
CA ARG A 91 -8.69 -2.66 -2.80
C ARG A 91 -9.76 -2.06 -3.70
N SER A 92 -10.68 -2.90 -4.17
CA SER A 92 -11.88 -2.43 -4.88
C SER A 92 -12.81 -1.65 -3.94
N GLU A 93 -13.44 -0.59 -4.44
CA GLU A 93 -14.52 0.12 -3.75
C GLU A 93 -15.87 -0.59 -3.83
N ALA A 94 -15.98 -1.62 -4.67
CA ALA A 94 -17.19 -2.40 -4.80
C ALA A 94 -17.53 -3.08 -3.46
N LYS A 95 -18.78 -2.90 -3.03
CA LYS A 95 -19.26 -3.60 -1.82
C LYS A 95 -19.43 -5.09 -2.15
N PRO A 96 -19.07 -5.99 -1.21
CA PRO A 96 -19.34 -7.41 -1.37
C PRO A 96 -20.83 -7.64 -1.64
N ASP A 97 -21.14 -8.39 -2.68
CA ASP A 97 -22.50 -8.84 -2.97
C ASP A 97 -22.98 -9.91 -1.97
N ALA A 98 -24.24 -10.29 -2.06
CA ALA A 98 -24.83 -11.28 -1.15
C ALA A 98 -24.15 -12.65 -1.26
N GLU A 99 -23.78 -13.05 -2.48
CA GLU A 99 -23.08 -14.31 -2.76
C GLU A 99 -21.69 -14.33 -2.11
N SER A 100 -20.90 -13.27 -2.25
CA SER A 100 -19.59 -13.15 -1.61
C SER A 100 -19.68 -13.21 -0.07
N ARG A 101 -20.76 -12.65 0.52
CA ARG A 101 -20.96 -12.71 1.97
C ARG A 101 -21.31 -14.12 2.42
N GLU A 102 -22.14 -14.82 1.68
CA GLU A 102 -22.53 -16.19 1.98
C GLU A 102 -21.32 -17.14 1.88
N LEU A 103 -20.52 -17.04 0.81
CA LEU A 103 -19.28 -17.78 0.66
C LEU A 103 -18.29 -17.51 1.81
N ALA A 104 -18.17 -16.26 2.26
CA ALA A 104 -17.32 -15.93 3.40
C ALA A 104 -17.82 -16.56 4.72
N LEU A 105 -19.14 -16.65 4.92
CA LEU A 105 -19.72 -17.31 6.09
C LEU A 105 -19.50 -18.83 6.05
N GLN A 106 -19.59 -19.45 4.88
CA GLN A 106 -19.31 -20.87 4.70
C GLN A 106 -17.82 -21.20 4.92
N ALA A 107 -16.92 -20.30 4.53
CA ALA A 107 -15.48 -20.47 4.71
C ALA A 107 -15.02 -20.34 6.17
N TYR A 108 -15.79 -19.67 7.04
CA TYR A 108 -15.48 -19.54 8.47
C TYR A 108 -15.84 -20.83 9.21
N PRO A 109 -15.02 -21.35 10.15
CA PRO A 109 -13.82 -20.77 10.78
C PRO A 109 -12.48 -21.29 10.22
N ASN A 110 -12.35 -21.53 8.93
CA ASN A 110 -11.10 -22.08 8.38
C ASN A 110 -9.88 -21.17 8.62
N PRO A 111 -8.77 -21.70 9.17
CA PRO A 111 -7.57 -20.92 9.50
C PRO A 111 -6.96 -20.19 8.29
N VAL A 112 -7.01 -20.79 7.09
CA VAL A 112 -6.43 -20.18 5.89
C VAL A 112 -7.25 -19.00 5.40
N PHE A 113 -8.57 -19.10 5.45
CA PHE A 113 -9.46 -17.97 5.22
C PHE A 113 -9.16 -16.81 6.19
N LEU A 114 -8.99 -17.12 7.48
CA LEU A 114 -8.68 -16.11 8.49
C LEU A 114 -7.30 -15.48 8.26
N ILE A 115 -6.29 -16.23 7.84
CA ILE A 115 -4.98 -15.68 7.46
C ILE A 115 -5.12 -14.74 6.26
N GLY A 116 -5.88 -15.10 5.23
CA GLY A 116 -6.18 -14.21 4.10
C GLY A 116 -6.81 -12.89 4.57
N LYS A 117 -7.82 -12.96 5.45
CA LYS A 117 -8.46 -11.78 6.04
C LYS A 117 -7.51 -10.95 6.91
N ILE A 118 -6.62 -11.57 7.66
CA ILE A 118 -5.61 -10.86 8.45
C ILE A 118 -4.63 -10.14 7.53
N LEU A 119 -4.16 -10.78 6.47
CA LEU A 119 -3.28 -10.15 5.48
C LEU A 119 -4.00 -8.98 4.76
N ASP A 120 -5.24 -9.16 4.36
CA ASP A 120 -6.06 -8.13 3.76
C ASP A 120 -6.19 -6.90 4.70
N ALA A 121 -6.53 -7.14 5.96
CA ALA A 121 -6.65 -6.09 6.96
C ALA A 121 -5.31 -5.40 7.26
N LEU A 122 -4.20 -6.12 7.28
CA LEU A 122 -2.88 -5.56 7.55
C LEU A 122 -2.30 -4.80 6.36
N LEU A 123 -2.52 -5.31 5.14
CA LEU A 123 -1.88 -4.80 3.93
C LEU A 123 -2.76 -3.83 3.14
N LEU A 124 -4.09 -3.94 3.15
CA LEU A 124 -4.97 -3.13 2.31
C LEU A 124 -5.77 -2.07 3.08
N ASP A 125 -6.21 -2.35 4.31
CA ASP A 125 -7.03 -1.41 5.08
C ASP A 125 -6.34 -0.11 5.49
N PRO A 126 -5.04 -0.07 5.82
CA PRO A 126 -4.37 1.16 6.26
C PRO A 126 -4.40 2.30 5.23
N VAL A 127 -4.49 1.99 3.93
CA VAL A 127 -4.57 3.01 2.86
C VAL A 127 -5.73 3.97 3.06
N ASN A 128 -6.91 3.45 3.37
CA ASN A 128 -8.11 4.27 3.57
C ASN A 128 -7.99 5.18 4.80
N TYR A 129 -7.36 4.69 5.86
CA TYR A 129 -7.10 5.51 7.05
C TYR A 129 -6.12 6.65 6.74
N ASP A 130 -5.02 6.37 6.05
CA ASP A 130 -4.03 7.37 5.67
C ASP A 130 -4.63 8.45 4.75
N LEU A 131 -5.50 8.06 3.82
CA LEU A 131 -6.25 8.99 2.98
C LEU A 131 -7.19 9.89 3.78
N GLN A 132 -7.93 9.33 4.74
CA GLN A 132 -8.80 10.12 5.63
C GLN A 132 -7.99 11.09 6.51
N VAL A 133 -6.81 10.68 6.97
CA VAL A 133 -5.90 11.55 7.71
C VAL A 133 -5.42 12.69 6.82
N LEU A 134 -5.00 12.41 5.59
CA LEU A 134 -4.58 13.42 4.61
C LEU A 134 -5.70 14.44 4.34
N ASP A 135 -6.93 13.97 4.13
CA ASP A 135 -8.08 14.86 3.90
C ASP A 135 -8.38 15.76 5.10
N ARG A 136 -8.26 15.22 6.31
CA ARG A 136 -8.42 16.03 7.53
C ARG A 136 -7.35 17.10 7.64
N PHE A 137 -6.09 16.76 7.34
CA PHE A 137 -5.01 17.73 7.32
C PHE A 137 -5.21 18.82 6.25
N ASN A 138 -5.60 18.43 5.03
CA ASN A 138 -5.89 19.39 3.98
C ASN A 138 -7.00 20.36 4.39
N ARG A 139 -8.10 19.86 4.96
CA ARG A 139 -9.19 20.72 5.47
C ARG A 139 -8.72 21.64 6.60
N MET A 140 -7.93 21.12 7.53
CA MET A 140 -7.39 21.93 8.63
C MET A 140 -6.51 23.07 8.10
N ILE A 141 -5.62 22.78 7.15
CA ILE A 141 -4.77 23.82 6.53
C ILE A 141 -5.64 24.86 5.81
N SER A 142 -6.65 24.43 5.03
CA SER A 142 -7.57 25.37 4.35
C SER A 142 -8.29 26.27 5.36
N THR A 143 -8.80 25.71 6.44
CA THR A 143 -9.47 26.51 7.49
C THR A 143 -8.51 27.50 8.14
N LEU A 144 -7.27 27.11 8.42
CA LEU A 144 -6.26 28.00 8.99
C LEU A 144 -5.91 29.15 8.05
N GLU A 145 -5.77 28.88 6.74
CA GLU A 145 -5.51 29.90 5.71
C GLU A 145 -6.68 30.90 5.62
N GLU A 146 -7.93 30.43 5.68
CA GLU A 146 -9.11 31.28 5.65
C GLU A 146 -9.24 32.19 6.89
N VAL A 147 -8.84 31.69 8.05
CA VAL A 147 -9.07 32.39 9.34
C VAL A 147 -7.90 33.29 9.71
N LEU A 148 -6.65 32.88 9.46
CA LEU A 148 -5.47 33.56 10.03
C LEU A 148 -4.90 34.65 9.11
N GLY A 149 -5.11 34.60 7.82
CA GLY A 149 -4.38 35.46 6.88
C GLY A 149 -2.88 35.12 6.78
N ASP A 150 -2.18 35.73 5.81
CA ASP A 150 -0.86 35.31 5.36
C ASP A 150 0.23 35.38 6.44
N LYS A 151 0.27 36.49 7.21
CA LYS A 151 1.33 36.72 8.23
C LYS A 151 1.28 35.75 9.39
N GLU A 152 0.09 35.52 9.92
CA GLU A 152 -0.15 34.59 11.00
C GLU A 152 0.06 33.14 10.54
N MET A 153 -0.34 32.84 9.32
CA MET A 153 -0.10 31.53 8.71
C MET A 153 1.39 31.25 8.54
N GLU A 154 2.19 32.24 8.09
CA GLU A 154 3.63 32.11 8.00
C GLU A 154 4.29 31.84 9.35
N ARG A 155 3.84 32.48 10.42
CA ARG A 155 4.31 32.23 11.80
C ARG A 155 3.97 30.81 12.27
N VAL A 156 2.75 30.36 12.01
CA VAL A 156 2.31 28.98 12.33
C VAL A 156 3.16 27.96 11.58
N GLN A 157 3.39 28.18 10.30
CA GLN A 157 4.23 27.29 9.48
C GLN A 157 5.70 27.29 9.94
N GLY A 158 6.22 28.43 10.44
CA GLY A 158 7.54 28.52 11.06
C GLY A 158 7.67 27.61 12.27
N VAL A 159 6.73 27.69 13.22
CA VAL A 159 6.70 26.82 14.42
C VAL A 159 6.59 25.35 14.04
N ILE A 160 5.75 25.02 13.05
CA ILE A 160 5.59 23.65 12.55
C ILE A 160 6.90 23.15 11.96
N ARG A 161 7.58 23.96 11.14
CA ARG A 161 8.88 23.62 10.54
C ARG A 161 9.95 23.36 11.62
N GLU A 162 10.03 24.17 12.64
CA GLU A 162 10.97 23.97 13.76
C GLU A 162 10.70 22.66 14.51
N SER A 163 9.43 22.36 14.78
CA SER A 163 9.05 21.17 15.54
C SER A 163 9.15 19.87 14.75
N ARG A 164 8.83 19.90 13.43
CA ARG A 164 8.66 18.73 12.59
C ARG A 164 9.75 18.56 11.53
N GLY A 165 10.46 19.63 11.19
CA GLY A 165 11.47 19.67 10.11
C GLY A 165 10.92 20.05 8.74
N ALA A 166 9.59 20.15 8.57
CA ALA A 166 8.94 20.57 7.34
C ALA A 166 7.60 21.26 7.64
N PRO A 167 7.19 22.28 6.87
CA PRO A 167 5.88 22.91 7.00
C PRO A 167 4.76 21.93 6.66
N TYR A 168 3.55 22.20 7.09
CA TYR A 168 2.37 21.56 6.54
C TYR A 168 1.97 22.27 5.25
N GLN A 169 1.73 21.50 4.22
CA GLN A 169 1.21 22.00 2.94
C GLN A 169 0.02 21.14 2.50
N LYS A 170 -0.85 21.73 1.72
CA LYS A 170 -1.92 20.98 1.05
C LYS A 170 -1.30 20.04 0.04
N VAL A 171 -1.83 18.83 0.00
CA VAL A 171 -1.37 17.81 -0.94
C VAL A 171 -2.56 17.37 -1.79
N GLU A 172 -2.47 17.65 -3.07
CA GLU A 172 -3.46 17.18 -4.03
C GLU A 172 -3.28 15.67 -4.25
N ARG A 173 -4.38 14.94 -4.40
CA ARG A 173 -4.33 13.50 -4.59
C ARG A 173 -5.21 13.01 -5.72
N LEU A 174 -4.70 12.06 -6.48
CA LEU A 174 -5.43 11.26 -7.44
C LEU A 174 -5.36 9.78 -7.01
N VAL A 175 -6.51 9.17 -6.71
CA VAL A 175 -6.57 7.81 -6.21
C VAL A 175 -7.21 6.89 -7.24
N PHE A 176 -6.54 5.77 -7.51
CA PHE A 176 -7.06 4.69 -8.33
C PHE A 176 -7.42 3.49 -7.44
N HIS A 177 -8.62 3.00 -7.63
CA HIS A 177 -9.11 1.73 -7.07
C HIS A 177 -9.47 0.81 -8.25
N PRO A 178 -9.21 -0.50 -8.16
CA PRO A 178 -9.62 -1.43 -9.19
C PRO A 178 -11.16 -1.49 -9.24
N SER A 179 -11.71 -1.44 -10.46
CA SER A 179 -13.16 -1.53 -10.69
C SER A 179 -13.70 -2.95 -10.48
N GLU A 180 -12.82 -3.95 -10.42
CA GLU A 180 -13.14 -5.35 -10.16
C GLU A 180 -12.38 -5.85 -8.93
N ASP A 181 -12.89 -6.89 -8.28
CA ASP A 181 -12.25 -7.53 -7.14
C ASP A 181 -11.10 -8.42 -7.61
N ILE A 182 -9.85 -8.05 -7.24
CA ILE A 182 -8.64 -8.76 -7.65
C ILE A 182 -8.61 -10.19 -7.08
N GLY A 183 -9.11 -10.40 -5.88
CA GLY A 183 -9.21 -11.73 -5.26
C GLY A 183 -10.12 -12.66 -6.06
N ARG A 184 -11.29 -12.17 -6.47
CA ARG A 184 -12.21 -12.93 -7.34
C ARG A 184 -11.59 -13.26 -8.69
N MET A 185 -10.84 -12.31 -9.28
CA MET A 185 -10.10 -12.56 -10.53
C MET A 185 -9.04 -13.66 -10.33
N ALA A 186 -8.32 -13.64 -9.22
CA ALA A 186 -7.33 -14.65 -8.89
C ALA A 186 -7.97 -16.02 -8.67
N ALA A 187 -9.09 -16.10 -7.94
CA ALA A 187 -9.83 -17.34 -7.72
C ALA A 187 -10.37 -17.94 -9.04
N ALA A 188 -10.94 -17.10 -9.91
CA ALA A 188 -11.41 -17.52 -11.22
C ALA A 188 -10.25 -18.10 -12.06
N ARG A 189 -9.09 -17.44 -12.04
CA ARG A 189 -7.92 -17.92 -12.78
C ARG A 189 -7.36 -19.23 -12.20
N ALA A 190 -7.31 -19.37 -10.88
CA ALA A 190 -6.89 -20.61 -10.23
C ALA A 190 -7.80 -21.79 -10.63
N HIS A 191 -9.10 -21.54 -10.72
CA HIS A 191 -10.07 -22.54 -11.20
C HIS A 191 -9.83 -22.92 -12.67
N GLU A 192 -9.57 -21.95 -13.56
CA GLU A 192 -9.19 -22.21 -14.95
C GLU A 192 -7.93 -23.09 -15.07
N LEU A 193 -6.93 -22.84 -14.20
CA LEU A 193 -5.70 -23.60 -14.11
C LEU A 193 -5.88 -24.97 -13.44
N ARG A 194 -7.06 -25.29 -12.94
CA ARG A 194 -7.37 -26.50 -12.17
C ARG A 194 -6.42 -26.67 -10.97
N LEU A 195 -6.03 -25.55 -10.36
CA LEU A 195 -5.26 -25.59 -9.13
C LEU A 195 -6.18 -26.08 -8.00
N THR A 196 -5.99 -27.32 -7.56
CA THR A 196 -6.79 -27.92 -6.48
C THR A 196 -6.11 -27.77 -5.10
N HIS A 197 -4.81 -27.51 -5.09
CA HIS A 197 -4.01 -27.41 -3.87
C HIS A 197 -3.00 -26.29 -3.97
N ILE A 198 -2.87 -25.51 -2.93
CA ILE A 198 -1.66 -24.71 -2.65
C ILE A 198 -0.95 -25.42 -1.51
N SER A 199 0.28 -25.85 -1.75
CA SER A 199 1.17 -26.34 -0.68
C SER A 199 2.17 -25.21 -0.35
N PRO A 200 1.83 -24.27 0.53
CA PRO A 200 2.82 -23.34 1.05
C PRO A 200 3.76 -24.17 1.94
N HIS A 201 5.06 -24.02 1.76
CA HIS A 201 6.09 -24.67 2.60
C HIS A 201 5.95 -24.39 4.11
N ILE A 202 4.96 -23.60 4.50
CA ILE A 202 4.73 -23.09 5.86
C ILE A 202 3.66 -23.89 6.60
N PHE A 203 2.75 -24.55 5.87
CA PHE A 203 1.67 -25.34 6.50
C PHE A 203 1.90 -26.83 6.21
N SER A 204 2.02 -27.60 7.27
CA SER A 204 2.11 -29.07 7.19
C SER A 204 0.75 -29.68 6.86
N GLY A 205 0.24 -29.43 5.64
CA GLY A 205 -1.04 -29.97 5.15
C GLY A 205 -1.39 -29.47 3.75
N ASP A 206 -2.00 -30.33 2.97
CA ASP A 206 -2.59 -29.97 1.69
C ASP A 206 -3.82 -29.08 1.93
N LEU A 207 -3.77 -27.85 1.39
CA LEU A 207 -4.88 -26.91 1.44
C LEU A 207 -5.70 -27.07 0.17
N THR A 208 -6.93 -27.57 0.31
CA THR A 208 -7.88 -27.63 -0.81
C THR A 208 -8.39 -26.24 -1.15
N LEU A 209 -8.36 -25.91 -2.44
CA LEU A 209 -8.90 -24.66 -2.98
C LEU A 209 -10.40 -24.81 -3.20
N GLU A 210 -11.20 -24.41 -2.22
CA GLU A 210 -12.64 -24.30 -2.43
C GLU A 210 -13.01 -22.90 -3.00
N PRO A 211 -13.99 -22.81 -3.90
CA PRO A 211 -14.42 -21.54 -4.47
C PRO A 211 -14.82 -20.52 -3.38
N GLY A 212 -14.27 -19.30 -3.44
CA GLY A 212 -14.52 -18.24 -2.46
C GLY A 212 -13.63 -18.28 -1.22
N PHE A 213 -12.97 -19.39 -0.98
CA PHE A 213 -12.24 -19.67 0.26
C PHE A 213 -10.87 -18.99 0.38
N GLN A 214 -10.22 -18.73 -0.76
CA GLN A 214 -8.84 -18.27 -0.81
C GLN A 214 -8.60 -17.10 -1.75
N ALA A 215 -9.67 -16.42 -2.18
CA ALA A 215 -9.58 -15.34 -3.16
C ALA A 215 -8.56 -14.27 -2.73
N ASP A 216 -8.61 -13.84 -1.47
CA ASP A 216 -7.70 -12.81 -0.96
C ASP A 216 -6.25 -13.32 -0.94
N LEU A 217 -5.99 -14.51 -0.39
CA LEU A 217 -4.65 -15.09 -0.35
C LEU A 217 -4.10 -15.37 -1.76
N LEU A 218 -4.94 -15.87 -2.66
CA LEU A 218 -4.54 -16.13 -4.05
C LEU A 218 -4.05 -14.87 -4.75
N SER A 219 -4.66 -13.72 -4.50
CA SER A 219 -4.24 -12.45 -5.10
C SER A 219 -2.79 -12.08 -4.77
N PHE A 220 -2.26 -12.55 -3.64
CA PHE A 220 -0.87 -12.30 -3.23
C PHE A 220 0.14 -13.32 -3.75
N VAL A 221 -0.31 -14.52 -4.15
CA VAL A 221 0.59 -15.63 -4.48
C VAL A 221 0.44 -16.18 -5.89
N LEU A 222 -0.58 -15.79 -6.63
CA LEU A 222 -0.80 -16.27 -7.99
C LEU A 222 0.08 -15.53 -9.01
N PHE A 223 1.29 -16.03 -9.21
CA PHE A 223 2.21 -15.54 -10.25
C PHE A 223 1.97 -16.25 -11.58
N ASP A 224 0.87 -15.90 -12.25
CA ASP A 224 0.49 -16.42 -13.56
C ASP A 224 0.50 -15.30 -14.60
N GLY A 225 1.09 -15.55 -15.78
CA GLY A 225 1.24 -14.53 -16.82
C GLY A 225 -0.09 -14.05 -17.40
N GLU A 226 -1.08 -14.92 -17.52
CA GLU A 226 -2.42 -14.54 -17.98
C GLU A 226 -3.14 -13.69 -16.92
N PHE A 227 -3.03 -14.06 -15.65
CA PHE A 227 -3.57 -13.26 -14.56
C PHE A 227 -2.95 -11.85 -14.53
N ALA A 228 -1.63 -11.76 -14.66
CA ALA A 228 -0.93 -10.47 -14.73
C ALA A 228 -1.41 -9.63 -15.94
N THR A 229 -1.62 -10.26 -17.10
CA THR A 229 -2.15 -9.61 -18.31
C THR A 229 -3.55 -9.04 -18.07
N ARG A 230 -4.43 -9.79 -17.41
CA ARG A 230 -5.78 -9.33 -17.03
C ARG A 230 -5.73 -8.17 -16.05
N LEU A 231 -4.82 -8.18 -15.07
CA LEU A 231 -4.63 -7.06 -14.14
C LEU A 231 -4.13 -5.80 -14.85
N VAL A 232 -3.21 -5.93 -15.81
CA VAL A 232 -2.76 -4.80 -16.64
C VAL A 232 -3.90 -4.24 -17.48
N ALA A 233 -4.73 -5.10 -18.06
CA ALA A 233 -5.89 -4.68 -18.84
C ALA A 233 -6.91 -3.93 -17.96
N LEU A 234 -7.19 -4.44 -16.75
CA LEU A 234 -8.05 -3.79 -15.77
C LEU A 234 -7.51 -2.40 -15.40
N GLY A 235 -6.23 -2.30 -15.04
CA GLY A 235 -5.61 -1.02 -14.68
C GLY A 235 -5.66 0.00 -15.81
N ARG A 236 -5.46 -0.43 -17.07
CA ARG A 236 -5.63 0.44 -18.25
C ARG A 236 -7.07 0.91 -18.42
N LYS A 237 -8.05 0.02 -18.30
CA LYS A 237 -9.48 0.35 -18.34
C LYS A 237 -9.83 1.38 -17.28
N ASP A 238 -9.39 1.16 -16.05
CA ASP A 238 -9.67 2.05 -14.91
C ASP A 238 -8.98 3.41 -15.07
N ALA A 239 -7.76 3.46 -15.59
CA ALA A 239 -7.09 4.71 -15.92
C ALA A 239 -7.83 5.49 -17.02
N HIS A 240 -8.26 4.83 -18.09
CA HIS A 240 -9.03 5.48 -19.15
C HIS A 240 -10.37 6.04 -18.65
N SER A 241 -11.04 5.33 -17.73
CA SER A 241 -12.29 5.83 -17.12
C SER A 241 -12.11 7.12 -16.31
N LYS A 242 -10.88 7.41 -15.88
CA LYS A 242 -10.50 8.62 -15.13
C LYS A 242 -9.68 9.62 -15.94
N ALA A 243 -9.70 9.53 -17.28
CA ALA A 243 -8.87 10.36 -18.15
C ALA A 243 -9.02 11.87 -17.87
N GLU A 244 -10.23 12.38 -17.71
CA GLU A 244 -10.47 13.79 -17.37
C GLU A 244 -9.87 14.20 -16.02
N ALA A 245 -9.92 13.31 -15.01
CA ALA A 245 -9.32 13.56 -13.71
C ALA A 245 -7.79 13.55 -13.79
N ILE A 246 -7.22 12.68 -14.62
CA ILE A 246 -5.78 12.63 -14.90
C ILE A 246 -5.33 13.91 -15.57
N HIS A 247 -5.99 14.33 -16.65
CA HIS A 247 -5.66 15.56 -17.36
C HIS A 247 -5.69 16.77 -16.42
N ARG A 248 -6.74 16.91 -15.62
CA ARG A 248 -6.88 18.01 -14.65
C ARG A 248 -5.78 17.97 -13.59
N PHE A 249 -5.43 16.79 -13.12
CA PHE A 249 -4.42 16.60 -12.08
C PHE A 249 -2.99 16.95 -12.56
N PHE A 250 -2.68 16.72 -13.82
CA PHE A 250 -1.38 17.00 -14.40
C PHE A 250 -1.34 18.34 -15.19
N ASP A 251 -2.44 19.10 -15.22
CA ASP A 251 -2.56 20.35 -15.97
C ASP A 251 -2.26 20.18 -17.48
N VAL A 252 -2.74 19.08 -18.11
CA VAL A 252 -2.46 18.71 -19.50
C VAL A 252 -3.74 18.76 -20.35
#